data_f3913394e1d38e08215351405a980106
#
_entry.id   f3913394e1d38e08215351405a980106
#
_cell.length_a   1.000
_cell.length_b   1.000
_cell.length_c   1.000
_cell.angle_alpha   90.00
_cell.angle_beta   90.00
_cell.angle_gamma   90.00
#
_symmetry.space_group_name_H-M   'P 1'
#
loop_
_entity.id
_entity.type
_entity.pdbx_description
1 polymer ?
#
loop_
_entity_poly.entity_id
_entity_poly.type
_entity_poly.pdbx_seq_one_letter_code
_entity_poly.pdbx_strand_id
1 'polypeptide(L)'
;MSRIGVLALQGAFIEHERRVAELGATPFEIRERHDLDAPFDGLILPGGESTVQGKLLRELGLFEPVREKIVAGLPTFGTCAGLILLAKTIKDDPTVHFGVLDVTVERNSYGRQLGSFHADAPLMNGPVIPLSFIRAPKITALGDKVETLVVLDGTPVAVRQDNVIAAAFHPELDADTNLHRLFLSRCD
;
A
#
# COMPACT_ATOMS: atom_id res chain seq x y z
N MET A 1 2.50 -21.03 -7.17
CA MET A 1 2.82 -20.33 -5.89
C MET A 1 3.30 -18.96 -6.30
N SER A 2 2.52 -17.93 -5.99
CA SER A 2 2.77 -16.56 -6.45
C SER A 2 4.05 -16.00 -5.86
N ARG A 3 4.82 -15.29 -6.67
CA ARG A 3 6.06 -14.62 -6.27
C ARG A 3 5.80 -13.13 -6.07
N ILE A 4 6.00 -12.60 -4.87
CA ILE A 4 5.60 -11.24 -4.48
C ILE A 4 6.84 -10.40 -4.18
N GLY A 5 7.01 -9.34 -4.98
CA GLY A 5 8.04 -8.33 -4.72
C GLY A 5 7.61 -7.39 -3.59
N VAL A 6 8.47 -7.21 -2.60
CA VAL A 6 8.26 -6.24 -1.53
C VAL A 6 9.32 -5.15 -1.65
N LEU A 7 8.89 -3.89 -1.78
CA LEU A 7 9.81 -2.76 -1.87
C LEU A 7 10.54 -2.60 -0.53
N ALA A 8 11.84 -2.96 -0.49
CA ALA A 8 12.63 -3.04 0.73
C ALA A 8 13.66 -1.91 0.84
N LEU A 9 13.25 -0.67 0.56
CA LEU A 9 14.10 0.51 0.64
C LEU A 9 14.07 1.15 2.03
N GLN A 10 12.88 1.19 2.65
CA GLN A 10 12.66 1.76 3.97
C GLN A 10 11.27 1.37 4.46
N GLY A 11 11.10 1.11 5.75
CA GLY A 11 9.80 0.88 6.39
C GLY A 11 9.52 -0.59 6.73
N ALA A 12 8.24 -0.96 6.83
CA ALA A 12 7.75 -2.23 7.38
C ALA A 12 7.71 -3.36 6.34
N PHE A 13 8.78 -3.57 5.56
CA PHE A 13 8.82 -4.57 4.50
C PHE A 13 8.92 -6.01 5.05
N ILE A 14 9.65 -6.25 6.13
CA ILE A 14 9.82 -7.57 6.76
C ILE A 14 8.47 -8.11 7.27
N GLU A 15 7.65 -7.23 7.85
CA GLU A 15 6.32 -7.58 8.34
C GLU A 15 5.40 -8.05 7.20
N HIS A 16 5.43 -7.36 6.06
CA HIS A 16 4.71 -7.79 4.86
C HIS A 16 5.21 -9.14 4.33
N GLU A 17 6.52 -9.36 4.29
CA GLU A 17 7.11 -10.63 3.85
C GLU A 17 6.63 -11.80 4.72
N ARG A 18 6.55 -11.60 6.03
CA ARG A 18 6.00 -12.62 6.94
C ARG A 18 4.56 -12.96 6.62
N ARG A 19 3.69 -11.95 6.40
CA ARG A 19 2.28 -12.16 6.04
C ARG A 19 2.13 -12.88 4.71
N VAL A 20 2.93 -12.51 3.71
CA VAL A 20 2.96 -13.18 2.40
C VAL A 20 3.38 -14.66 2.53
N ALA A 21 4.44 -14.93 3.29
CA ALA A 21 4.93 -16.28 3.52
C ALA A 21 3.91 -17.14 4.32
N GLU A 22 3.28 -16.59 5.36
CA GLU A 22 2.21 -17.25 6.12
C GLU A 22 1.03 -17.69 5.24
N LEU A 23 0.78 -16.96 4.16
CA LEU A 23 -0.28 -17.25 3.18
C LEU A 23 0.18 -18.19 2.05
N GLY A 24 1.41 -18.69 2.11
CA GLY A 24 1.93 -19.67 1.15
C GLY A 24 2.46 -19.05 -0.15
N ALA A 25 2.58 -17.74 -0.27
CA ALA A 25 3.26 -17.09 -1.38
C ALA A 25 4.75 -16.89 -1.07
N THR A 26 5.56 -16.64 -2.11
CA THR A 26 7.02 -16.45 -1.96
C THR A 26 7.38 -14.96 -2.01
N PRO A 27 7.70 -14.30 -0.90
CA PRO A 27 8.16 -12.94 -0.91
C PRO A 27 9.63 -12.85 -1.36
N PHE A 28 9.99 -11.72 -1.97
CA PHE A 28 11.38 -11.33 -2.20
C PHE A 28 11.51 -9.82 -2.12
N GLU A 29 12.69 -9.36 -1.73
CA GLU A 29 12.96 -7.93 -1.60
C GLU A 29 13.31 -7.29 -2.95
N ILE A 30 12.78 -6.08 -3.17
CA ILE A 30 13.17 -5.19 -4.26
C ILE A 30 13.99 -4.05 -3.64
N ARG A 31 15.30 -4.06 -3.87
CA ARG A 31 16.27 -3.08 -3.36
C ARG A 31 17.01 -2.35 -4.48
N GLU A 32 17.19 -2.98 -5.61
CA GLU A 32 17.92 -2.45 -6.76
C GLU A 32 17.29 -2.89 -8.09
N ARG A 33 17.73 -2.26 -9.16
CA ARG A 33 17.14 -2.40 -10.49
C ARG A 33 17.05 -3.85 -10.97
N HIS A 34 18.09 -4.65 -10.75
CA HIS A 34 18.14 -6.03 -11.22
C HIS A 34 17.13 -6.95 -10.52
N ASP A 35 16.61 -6.59 -9.34
CA ASP A 35 15.56 -7.35 -8.67
C ASP A 35 14.25 -7.39 -9.47
N LEU A 36 14.08 -6.44 -10.40
CA LEU A 36 12.92 -6.35 -11.27
C LEU A 36 13.01 -7.20 -12.54
N ASP A 37 14.19 -7.81 -12.82
CA ASP A 37 14.45 -8.53 -14.09
C ASP A 37 13.73 -9.88 -14.11
N ALA A 38 13.62 -10.56 -12.99
CA ALA A 38 12.88 -11.80 -12.89
C ALA A 38 11.36 -11.54 -12.80
N PRO A 39 10.51 -12.38 -13.41
CA PRO A 39 9.07 -12.20 -13.32
C PRO A 39 8.56 -12.39 -11.89
N PHE A 40 7.51 -11.64 -11.54
CA PHE A 40 6.79 -11.77 -10.28
C PHE A 40 5.32 -11.35 -10.48
N ASP A 41 4.45 -11.80 -9.58
CA ASP A 41 3.01 -11.82 -9.76
C ASP A 41 2.30 -10.67 -9.02
N GLY A 42 2.99 -10.02 -8.07
CA GLY A 42 2.44 -8.91 -7.31
C GLY A 42 3.51 -8.07 -6.63
N LEU A 43 3.17 -6.83 -6.29
CA LEU A 43 4.04 -5.84 -5.68
C LEU A 43 3.44 -5.31 -4.37
N ILE A 44 4.25 -5.22 -3.32
CA ILE A 44 3.89 -4.54 -2.08
C ILE A 44 4.76 -3.29 -1.89
N LEU A 45 4.10 -2.17 -1.62
CA LEU A 45 4.69 -0.88 -1.24
C LEU A 45 4.42 -0.67 0.26
N PRO A 46 5.38 -0.92 1.14
CA PRO A 46 5.16 -0.93 2.58
C PRO A 46 5.00 0.47 3.17
N GLY A 47 4.46 0.54 4.38
CA GLY A 47 4.48 1.74 5.21
C GLY A 47 5.89 2.17 5.57
N GLY A 48 6.05 3.46 5.85
CA GLY A 48 7.33 4.10 6.16
C GLY A 48 7.25 5.60 5.92
N GLU A 49 8.31 6.21 5.43
CA GLU A 49 8.37 7.63 5.07
C GLU A 49 8.30 7.79 3.55
N SER A 50 7.17 8.25 3.03
CA SER A 50 6.92 8.36 1.58
C SER A 50 7.90 9.27 0.86
N THR A 51 8.36 10.35 1.51
CA THR A 51 9.37 11.27 0.95
C THR A 51 10.71 10.56 0.76
N VAL A 52 11.14 9.77 1.76
CA VAL A 52 12.38 8.99 1.71
C VAL A 52 12.27 7.88 0.67
N GLN A 53 11.18 7.12 0.68
CA GLN A 53 10.94 6.06 -0.30
C GLN A 53 10.91 6.63 -1.74
N GLY A 54 10.21 7.73 -1.96
CA GLY A 54 10.14 8.39 -3.26
C GLY A 54 11.50 8.92 -3.76
N LYS A 55 12.34 9.40 -2.85
CA LYS A 55 13.72 9.79 -3.15
C LYS A 55 14.56 8.58 -3.55
N LEU A 56 14.58 7.54 -2.72
CA LEU A 56 15.36 6.32 -2.96
C LEU A 56 14.93 5.61 -4.25
N LEU A 57 13.64 5.54 -4.54
CA LEU A 57 13.14 5.00 -5.80
C LEU A 57 13.76 5.68 -7.02
N ARG A 58 13.92 7.00 -6.98
CA ARG A 58 14.54 7.76 -8.08
C ARG A 58 16.05 7.60 -8.12
N GLU A 59 16.72 7.70 -7.00
CA GLU A 59 18.19 7.57 -6.90
C GLU A 59 18.67 6.18 -7.35
N LEU A 60 17.91 5.12 -7.05
CA LEU A 60 18.24 3.75 -7.42
C LEU A 60 17.72 3.35 -8.82
N GLY A 61 17.09 4.26 -9.55
CA GLY A 61 16.55 4.00 -10.88
C GLY A 61 15.36 3.02 -10.90
N LEU A 62 14.68 2.86 -9.77
CA LEU A 62 13.53 1.96 -9.60
C LEU A 62 12.20 2.62 -9.97
N PHE A 63 12.11 3.95 -9.95
CA PHE A 63 10.84 4.68 -10.03
C PHE A 63 10.08 4.36 -11.31
N GLU A 64 10.66 4.60 -12.47
CA GLU A 64 10.00 4.38 -13.76
C GLU A 64 9.68 2.89 -14.01
N PRO A 65 10.62 1.94 -13.81
CA PRO A 65 10.31 0.53 -14.03
C PRO A 65 9.20 -0.02 -13.13
N VAL A 66 9.15 0.41 -11.87
CA VAL A 66 8.09 0.02 -10.94
C VAL A 66 6.77 0.62 -11.40
N ARG A 67 6.75 1.92 -11.74
CA ARG A 67 5.56 2.59 -12.26
C ARG A 67 5.02 1.92 -13.54
N GLU A 68 5.89 1.60 -14.48
CA GLU A 68 5.51 0.91 -15.72
C GLU A 68 4.83 -0.43 -15.45
N LYS A 69 5.36 -1.23 -14.51
CA LYS A 69 4.75 -2.51 -14.11
C LYS A 69 3.36 -2.31 -13.49
N ILE A 70 3.18 -1.31 -12.63
CA ILE A 70 1.87 -1.00 -12.01
C ILE A 70 0.87 -0.58 -13.10
N VAL A 71 1.26 0.32 -13.99
CA VAL A 71 0.41 0.80 -15.11
C VAL A 71 0.08 -0.33 -16.09
N ALA A 72 0.99 -1.29 -16.28
CA ALA A 72 0.76 -2.50 -17.08
C ALA A 72 -0.19 -3.51 -16.41
N GLY A 73 -0.65 -3.23 -15.19
CA GLY A 73 -1.65 -4.03 -14.49
C GLY A 73 -1.09 -5.00 -13.45
N LEU A 74 0.18 -4.87 -13.04
CA LEU A 74 0.73 -5.68 -11.96
C LEU A 74 -0.09 -5.45 -10.67
N PRO A 75 -0.66 -6.50 -10.06
CA PRO A 75 -1.32 -6.39 -8.77
C PRO A 75 -0.44 -5.70 -7.75
N THR A 76 -0.94 -4.64 -7.13
CA THR A 76 -0.13 -3.80 -6.24
C THR A 76 -0.89 -3.50 -4.95
N PHE A 77 -0.21 -3.65 -3.83
CA PHE A 77 -0.74 -3.35 -2.50
C PHE A 77 0.13 -2.32 -1.79
N GLY A 78 -0.45 -1.15 -1.47
CA GLY A 78 0.23 -0.06 -0.75
C GLY A 78 -0.36 0.17 0.62
N THR A 79 0.48 0.27 1.67
CA THR A 79 0.05 0.58 3.03
C THR A 79 0.70 1.86 3.54
N CYS A 80 -0.07 2.72 4.20
CA CYS A 80 0.39 3.98 4.79
C CYS A 80 1.21 4.83 3.78
N ALA A 81 2.54 4.83 3.86
CA ALA A 81 3.41 5.49 2.88
C ALA A 81 3.22 4.95 1.46
N GLY A 82 2.96 3.65 1.30
CA GLY A 82 2.65 3.03 0.01
C GLY A 82 1.37 3.59 -0.62
N LEU A 83 0.34 3.89 0.17
CA LEU A 83 -0.85 4.62 -0.29
C LEU A 83 -0.47 6.01 -0.83
N ILE A 84 0.40 6.75 -0.12
CA ILE A 84 0.85 8.08 -0.56
C ILE A 84 1.63 7.99 -1.87
N LEU A 85 2.48 6.97 -2.04
CA LEU A 85 3.21 6.74 -3.29
C LEU A 85 2.27 6.47 -4.49
N LEU A 86 1.16 5.78 -4.26
CA LEU A 86 0.18 5.42 -5.28
C LEU A 86 -0.78 6.57 -5.62
N ALA A 87 -1.07 7.45 -4.66
CA ALA A 87 -2.07 8.51 -4.78
C ALA A 87 -1.76 9.49 -5.92
N LYS A 88 -2.81 9.91 -6.61
CA LYS A 88 -2.75 10.90 -7.68
C LYS A 88 -2.53 12.30 -7.16
N THR A 89 -3.03 12.59 -5.95
CA THR A 89 -2.94 13.91 -5.33
C THR A 89 -2.58 13.80 -3.86
N ILE A 90 -1.61 14.61 -3.42
CA ILE A 90 -1.30 14.84 -2.02
C ILE A 90 -1.77 16.26 -1.69
N LYS A 91 -2.65 16.40 -0.72
CA LYS A 91 -3.21 17.69 -0.33
C LYS A 91 -2.08 18.64 0.14
N ASP A 92 -2.12 19.88 -0.34
CA ASP A 92 -1.15 20.94 -0.03
C ASP A 92 0.31 20.60 -0.39
N ASP A 93 0.53 19.61 -1.27
CA ASP A 93 1.85 19.20 -1.73
C ASP A 93 1.80 18.93 -3.24
N PRO A 94 2.58 19.63 -4.08
CA PRO A 94 2.59 19.42 -5.53
C PRO A 94 3.28 18.11 -5.96
N THR A 95 3.88 17.37 -5.03
CA THR A 95 4.59 16.14 -5.33
C THR A 95 3.60 15.06 -5.78
N VAL A 96 3.89 14.44 -6.90
CA VAL A 96 3.23 13.21 -7.36
C VAL A 96 4.30 12.13 -7.47
N HIS A 97 4.07 10.99 -6.80
CA HIS A 97 4.93 9.82 -6.97
C HIS A 97 4.43 8.98 -8.16
N PHE A 98 3.93 7.77 -7.94
CA PHE A 98 3.43 6.95 -9.06
C PHE A 98 2.15 7.51 -9.69
N GLY A 99 1.25 8.10 -8.91
CA GLY A 99 0.05 8.77 -9.39
C GLY A 99 -0.94 7.86 -10.13
N VAL A 100 -1.04 6.61 -9.74
CA VAL A 100 -1.84 5.58 -10.42
C VAL A 100 -3.19 5.31 -9.76
N LEU A 101 -3.37 5.70 -8.51
CA LEU A 101 -4.60 5.55 -7.74
C LEU A 101 -5.31 6.90 -7.63
N ASP A 102 -6.55 6.98 -8.13
CA ASP A 102 -7.32 8.24 -8.22
C ASP A 102 -7.92 8.64 -6.86
N VAL A 103 -7.05 8.94 -5.93
CA VAL A 103 -7.40 9.44 -4.59
C VAL A 103 -6.62 10.70 -4.26
N THR A 104 -7.21 11.53 -3.39
CA THR A 104 -6.49 12.60 -2.69
C THR A 104 -6.19 12.15 -1.27
N VAL A 105 -4.94 12.25 -0.86
CA VAL A 105 -4.50 11.93 0.51
C VAL A 105 -3.97 13.17 1.22
N GLU A 106 -4.21 13.25 2.51
CA GLU A 106 -3.64 14.25 3.41
C GLU A 106 -2.68 13.56 4.37
N ARG A 107 -1.43 14.05 4.45
CA ARG A 107 -0.40 13.47 5.32
C ARG A 107 -0.66 13.84 6.78
N ASN A 108 -0.32 12.92 7.71
CA ASN A 108 -0.33 13.16 9.16
C ASN A 108 -1.64 13.75 9.70
N SER A 109 -2.79 13.34 9.15
CA SER A 109 -4.08 13.99 9.39
C SER A 109 -4.73 13.63 10.73
N TYR A 110 -4.20 12.66 11.46
CA TYR A 110 -4.77 12.24 12.75
C TYR A 110 -4.17 12.98 13.96
N GLY A 111 -3.47 14.11 13.72
CA GLY A 111 -2.96 15.02 14.75
C GLY A 111 -1.76 14.48 15.54
N ARG A 112 -1.02 15.42 16.18
CA ARG A 112 0.19 15.07 16.97
C ARG A 112 -0.13 14.28 18.25
N GLN A 113 -1.36 14.34 18.76
CA GLN A 113 -1.78 13.64 19.99
C GLN A 113 -2.27 12.22 19.74
N LEU A 114 -2.68 11.87 18.49
CA LEU A 114 -3.10 10.54 18.08
C LEU A 114 -2.10 9.97 17.06
N GLY A 115 -0.83 9.93 17.46
CA GLY A 115 0.24 9.42 16.60
C GLY A 115 0.05 7.96 16.18
N SER A 116 -0.62 7.16 17.03
CA SER A 116 -1.02 5.78 16.72
C SER A 116 -2.27 5.41 17.51
N PHE A 117 -3.14 4.61 16.90
CA PHE A 117 -4.34 4.06 17.53
C PHE A 117 -4.77 2.77 16.82
N HIS A 118 -5.65 2.00 17.50
CA HIS A 118 -6.25 0.78 16.96
C HIS A 118 -7.76 0.97 16.85
N ALA A 119 -8.35 0.38 15.85
CA ALA A 119 -9.78 0.31 15.62
C ALA A 119 -10.14 -1.02 14.94
N ASP A 120 -11.42 -1.34 14.90
CA ASP A 120 -11.95 -2.47 14.14
C ASP A 120 -13.01 -1.96 13.18
N ALA A 121 -13.02 -2.46 11.95
CA ALA A 121 -14.05 -2.14 10.98
C ALA A 121 -14.31 -3.31 10.01
N PRO A 122 -15.51 -3.41 9.43
CA PRO A 122 -15.79 -4.46 8.46
C PRO A 122 -15.05 -4.21 7.14
N LEU A 123 -14.43 -5.26 6.62
CA LEU A 123 -14.01 -5.31 5.23
C LEU A 123 -15.27 -5.45 4.35
N MET A 124 -15.34 -4.75 3.24
CA MET A 124 -16.48 -4.82 2.31
C MET A 124 -16.78 -6.26 1.93
N ASN A 125 -18.00 -6.70 2.23
CA ASN A 125 -18.47 -8.09 2.02
C ASN A 125 -17.60 -9.15 2.74
N GLY A 126 -16.93 -8.79 3.82
CA GLY A 126 -16.02 -9.66 4.55
C GLY A 126 -16.14 -9.53 6.08
N PRO A 127 -15.17 -10.08 6.80
CA PRO A 127 -15.13 -10.02 8.26
C PRO A 127 -14.78 -8.62 8.78
N VAL A 128 -15.00 -8.42 10.08
CA VAL A 128 -14.39 -7.30 10.80
C VAL A 128 -12.90 -7.56 10.93
N ILE A 129 -12.08 -6.57 10.59
CA ILE A 129 -10.62 -6.64 10.64
C ILE A 129 -10.05 -5.58 11.56
N PRO A 130 -8.91 -5.86 12.23
CA PRO A 130 -8.21 -4.86 13.03
C PRO A 130 -7.50 -3.84 12.13
N LEU A 131 -7.45 -2.61 12.58
CA LEU A 131 -6.85 -1.48 11.88
C LEU A 131 -5.81 -0.82 12.78
N SER A 132 -4.54 -1.01 12.49
CA SER A 132 -3.42 -0.38 13.22
C SER A 132 -2.96 0.88 12.48
N PHE A 133 -3.23 2.05 13.07
CA PHE A 133 -2.82 3.34 12.51
C PHE A 133 -1.57 3.86 13.20
N ILE A 134 -0.58 4.28 12.43
CA ILE A 134 0.64 4.94 12.90
C ILE A 134 0.92 6.13 12.01
N ARG A 135 0.70 7.35 12.51
CA ARG A 135 0.87 8.61 11.76
C ARG A 135 0.28 8.54 10.34
N ALA A 136 -0.90 7.95 10.25
CA ALA A 136 -1.50 7.55 9.00
C ALA A 136 -1.92 8.74 8.12
N PRO A 137 -1.89 8.60 6.79
CA PRO A 137 -2.54 9.52 5.87
C PRO A 137 -4.06 9.36 5.97
N LYS A 138 -4.78 10.40 5.60
CA LYS A 138 -6.24 10.38 5.45
C LYS A 138 -6.61 10.46 3.98
N ILE A 139 -7.50 9.60 3.53
CA ILE A 139 -8.10 9.69 2.19
C ILE A 139 -9.22 10.74 2.27
N THR A 140 -9.10 11.82 1.52
CA THR A 140 -10.03 12.97 1.57
C THR A 140 -10.93 13.07 0.34
N ALA A 141 -10.56 12.44 -0.77
CA ALA A 141 -11.39 12.34 -1.96
C ALA A 141 -11.09 11.05 -2.73
N LEU A 142 -12.10 10.55 -3.42
CA LEU A 142 -12.05 9.37 -4.27
C LEU A 142 -12.48 9.73 -5.69
N GLY A 143 -11.80 9.21 -6.69
CA GLY A 143 -12.25 9.23 -8.08
C GLY A 143 -13.37 8.22 -8.34
N ASP A 144 -14.09 8.39 -9.44
CA ASP A 144 -15.31 7.62 -9.77
C ASP A 144 -15.10 6.10 -9.88
N LYS A 145 -13.88 5.66 -10.18
CA LYS A 145 -13.53 4.24 -10.33
C LYS A 145 -12.95 3.61 -9.07
N VAL A 146 -12.84 4.38 -8.00
CA VAL A 146 -12.26 3.91 -6.74
C VAL A 146 -13.35 3.30 -5.87
N GLU A 147 -13.18 2.03 -5.53
CA GLU A 147 -14.07 1.31 -4.62
C GLU A 147 -13.53 1.40 -3.18
N THR A 148 -14.42 1.65 -2.24
CA THR A 148 -14.08 1.65 -0.81
C THR A 148 -14.15 0.22 -0.26
N LEU A 149 -13.07 -0.26 0.33
CA LEU A 149 -12.97 -1.58 0.96
C LEU A 149 -13.24 -1.54 2.47
N VAL A 150 -12.81 -0.48 3.14
CA VAL A 150 -13.00 -0.29 4.60
C VAL A 150 -13.32 1.16 4.87
N VAL A 151 -14.34 1.40 5.70
CA VAL A 151 -14.72 2.72 6.22
C VAL A 151 -14.57 2.73 7.73
N LEU A 152 -13.94 3.76 8.27
CA LEU A 152 -13.89 4.04 9.69
C LEU A 152 -14.43 5.45 9.96
N ASP A 153 -15.45 5.55 10.79
CA ASP A 153 -16.10 6.84 11.16
C ASP A 153 -16.45 7.71 9.94
N GLY A 154 -17.02 7.08 8.90
CA GLY A 154 -17.40 7.75 7.66
C GLY A 154 -16.24 8.12 6.72
N THR A 155 -15.01 7.77 7.06
CA THR A 155 -13.83 8.02 6.24
C THR A 155 -13.35 6.74 5.58
N PRO A 156 -13.13 6.70 4.24
CA PRO A 156 -12.46 5.59 3.59
C PRO A 156 -11.03 5.41 4.13
N VAL A 157 -10.69 4.20 4.56
CA VAL A 157 -9.35 3.88 5.08
C VAL A 157 -8.66 2.75 4.33
N ALA A 158 -9.41 2.01 3.51
CA ALA A 158 -8.84 1.12 2.49
C ALA A 158 -9.68 1.21 1.22
N VAL A 159 -9.02 1.18 0.08
CA VAL A 159 -9.64 1.38 -1.24
C VAL A 159 -9.03 0.44 -2.28
N ARG A 160 -9.75 0.27 -3.39
CA ARG A 160 -9.28 -0.48 -4.56
C ARG A 160 -9.62 0.29 -5.83
N GLN A 161 -8.72 0.23 -6.80
CA GLN A 161 -8.96 0.63 -8.17
C GLN A 161 -8.21 -0.33 -9.10
N ASP A 162 -8.93 -0.99 -10.01
CA ASP A 162 -8.37 -2.01 -10.90
C ASP A 162 -7.59 -3.07 -10.11
N ASN A 163 -6.29 -3.23 -10.36
CA ASN A 163 -5.40 -4.16 -9.65
C ASN A 163 -4.64 -3.53 -8.46
N VAL A 164 -4.96 -2.29 -8.11
CA VAL A 164 -4.31 -1.58 -7.00
C VAL A 164 -5.20 -1.60 -5.77
N ILE A 165 -4.66 -2.08 -4.65
CA ILE A 165 -5.27 -2.01 -3.31
C ILE A 165 -4.40 -1.09 -2.46
N ALA A 166 -5.02 -0.22 -1.66
CA ALA A 166 -4.28 0.63 -0.75
C ALA A 166 -5.02 0.81 0.57
N ALA A 167 -4.26 0.87 1.67
CA ALA A 167 -4.77 1.09 3.02
C ALA A 167 -4.00 2.22 3.71
N ALA A 168 -4.71 3.04 4.48
CA ALA A 168 -4.12 4.10 5.30
C ALA A 168 -3.44 3.55 6.57
N PHE A 169 -3.84 2.37 7.01
CA PHE A 169 -3.35 1.67 8.20
C PHE A 169 -2.30 0.60 7.84
N HIS A 170 -1.80 -0.10 8.85
CA HIS A 170 -0.74 -1.11 8.77
C HIS A 170 -1.29 -2.52 9.03
N PRO A 171 -1.91 -3.20 8.06
CA PRO A 171 -2.42 -4.56 8.24
C PRO A 171 -1.31 -5.60 8.48
N GLU A 172 -0.08 -5.29 8.12
CA GLU A 172 1.09 -6.14 8.33
C GLU A 172 1.47 -6.30 9.80
N LEU A 173 1.06 -5.36 10.66
CA LEU A 173 1.35 -5.39 12.11
C LEU A 173 0.36 -6.24 12.89
N ASP A 174 -0.82 -6.51 12.33
CA ASP A 174 -1.85 -7.32 12.97
C ASP A 174 -1.76 -8.81 12.56
N ALA A 175 -2.30 -9.70 13.38
CA ALA A 175 -2.37 -11.13 13.06
C ALA A 175 -3.38 -11.44 11.94
N ASP A 176 -4.29 -10.51 11.64
CA ASP A 176 -5.26 -10.63 10.55
C ASP A 176 -4.58 -10.58 9.18
N THR A 177 -4.97 -11.48 8.29
CA THR A 177 -4.40 -11.59 6.94
C THR A 177 -5.41 -11.33 5.83
N ASN A 178 -6.63 -10.92 6.15
CA ASN A 178 -7.71 -10.82 5.15
C ASN A 178 -7.38 -9.84 4.02
N LEU A 179 -6.75 -8.70 4.31
CA LEU A 179 -6.38 -7.74 3.29
C LEU A 179 -5.24 -8.26 2.39
N HIS A 180 -4.26 -8.98 2.98
CA HIS A 180 -3.22 -9.67 2.21
C HIS A 180 -3.79 -10.80 1.35
N ARG A 181 -4.77 -11.58 1.86
CA ARG A 181 -5.48 -12.59 1.05
C ARG A 181 -6.21 -11.97 -0.13
N LEU A 182 -6.89 -10.84 0.09
CA LEU A 182 -7.56 -10.10 -0.98
C LEU A 182 -6.57 -9.65 -2.06
N PHE A 183 -5.40 -9.16 -1.67
CA PHE A 183 -4.31 -8.82 -2.60
C PHE A 183 -3.80 -10.05 -3.34
N LEU A 184 -3.44 -11.13 -2.63
CA LEU A 184 -2.89 -12.34 -3.24
C LEU A 184 -3.87 -13.01 -4.23
N SER A 185 -5.18 -12.93 -3.97
CA SER A 185 -6.19 -13.42 -4.92
C SER A 185 -6.21 -12.71 -6.27
N ARG A 186 -5.46 -11.63 -6.42
CA ARG A 186 -5.26 -10.88 -7.66
C ARG A 186 -3.98 -11.25 -8.39
N CYS A 187 -3.10 -12.01 -7.74
CA CYS A 187 -1.77 -12.38 -8.23
C CYS A 187 -1.75 -13.76 -8.92
N ASP A 188 -2.90 -14.44 -9.03
CA ASP A 188 -3.05 -15.77 -9.64
C ASP A 188 -3.50 -15.70 -11.11
#